data_4d69c95d9dd2f5f7f4c38dd556e11bbf
#
_entry.id   4d69c95d9dd2f5f7f4c38dd556e11bbf
#
_cell.length_a   1.000
_cell.length_b   1.000
_cell.length_c   1.000
_cell.angle_alpha   90.00
_cell.angle_beta   90.00
_cell.angle_gamma   90.00
#
_symmetry.space_group_name_H-M   'P 1'
#
loop_
_entity.id
_entity.type
_entity.pdbx_description
1 polymer ?
#
loop_
_entity_poly.entity_id
_entity_poly.type
_entity_poly.pdbx_seq_one_letter_code
_entity_poly.pdbx_strand_id
1 'polypeptide(L)'
;VGMFDRGLLGFPEGGIKLKSGRISPYYYNDRPSLSFNKELDRSGRKTLKQQAEFRRVLGRGMGAKFLELSVEIDHVFGKAQAATAPAAIGAYEAGISYLWERVDEPNKNYGSHKKIEGDYEEGEIVGLGDDVVTDGKSKKEGSQVLVDVGLQPVSVTIKFDREEGGMQALEGYGFEANAVTGLTKAVGYLKENGRIDDEAIDKLHEYHQSLREDGLVTTFNFQG
;
A
#
# COMPACT_ATOMS: atom_id res chain seq x y z
N VAL A 1 11.80 7.16 -9.20
CA VAL A 1 11.47 7.53 -10.59
C VAL A 1 10.25 6.75 -11.06
N GLY A 2 10.26 5.40 -11.01
CA GLY A 2 9.18 4.61 -11.56
C GLY A 2 7.77 4.95 -11.09
N MET A 3 7.55 5.24 -9.80
CA MET A 3 6.24 5.63 -9.26
C MET A 3 5.83 7.03 -9.73
N PHE A 4 6.72 8.01 -9.64
CA PHE A 4 6.47 9.39 -10.04
C PHE A 4 6.20 9.50 -11.55
N ASP A 5 7.07 8.92 -12.39
CA ASP A 5 6.93 8.93 -13.85
C ASP A 5 5.64 8.26 -14.35
N ARG A 6 5.00 7.47 -13.50
CA ARG A 6 3.73 6.77 -13.81
C ARG A 6 2.51 7.46 -13.20
N GLY A 7 2.70 8.59 -12.53
CA GLY A 7 1.64 9.32 -11.86
C GLY A 7 1.06 8.60 -10.63
N LEU A 8 1.83 7.67 -10.02
CA LEU A 8 1.43 7.01 -8.78
C LEU A 8 1.65 7.91 -7.57
N LEU A 9 2.73 8.70 -7.61
CA LEU A 9 3.03 9.75 -6.65
C LEU A 9 3.08 11.06 -7.43
N GLY A 10 2.35 12.06 -6.98
CA GLY A 10 2.31 13.37 -7.62
C GLY A 10 2.09 14.49 -6.60
N PHE A 11 2.43 15.70 -7.01
CA PHE A 11 2.33 16.94 -6.22
C PHE A 11 1.42 17.92 -6.99
N PRO A 12 0.09 17.75 -6.93
CA PRO A 12 -0.84 18.59 -7.68
C PRO A 12 -0.84 20.02 -7.14
N GLU A 13 -0.88 21.00 -8.04
CA GLU A 13 -1.06 22.39 -7.69
C GLU A 13 -2.40 22.56 -6.91
N GLY A 14 -2.35 23.26 -5.77
CA GLY A 14 -3.51 23.40 -4.87
C GLY A 14 -3.82 22.17 -3.99
N GLY A 15 -3.03 21.09 -4.10
CA GLY A 15 -3.19 19.87 -3.31
C GLY A 15 -4.42 19.04 -3.71
N ILE A 16 -4.69 18.00 -2.93
CA ILE A 16 -5.82 17.09 -3.14
C ILE A 16 -6.62 16.88 -1.84
N LYS A 17 -7.93 16.92 -1.92
CA LYS A 17 -8.81 16.66 -0.78
C LYS A 17 -8.86 15.16 -0.48
N LEU A 18 -8.43 14.79 0.71
CA LEU A 18 -8.50 13.41 1.21
C LEU A 18 -9.90 13.07 1.75
N LYS A 19 -10.16 11.79 2.01
CA LYS A 19 -11.41 11.32 2.65
C LYS A 19 -11.64 11.94 4.03
N SER A 20 -10.56 12.27 4.75
CA SER A 20 -10.60 12.98 6.03
C SER A 20 -11.08 14.43 5.94
N GLY A 21 -11.19 14.97 4.72
CA GLY A 21 -11.49 16.39 4.46
C GLY A 21 -10.25 17.29 4.37
N ARG A 22 -9.07 16.81 4.79
CA ARG A 22 -7.80 17.56 4.69
C ARG A 22 -7.34 17.70 3.24
N ILE A 23 -6.63 18.79 2.96
CA ILE A 23 -5.96 19.01 1.69
C ILE A 23 -4.50 18.55 1.84
N SER A 24 -4.11 17.52 1.10
CA SER A 24 -2.75 17.01 1.06
C SER A 24 -1.99 17.62 -0.12
N PRO A 25 -0.73 18.08 0.07
CA PRO A 25 0.08 18.61 -1.03
C PRO A 25 0.57 17.53 -1.99
N TYR A 26 0.37 16.26 -1.66
CA TYR A 26 0.74 15.15 -2.50
C TYR A 26 -0.36 14.10 -2.58
N TYR A 27 -0.31 13.29 -3.63
CA TYR A 27 -1.24 12.19 -3.84
C TYR A 27 -0.49 10.92 -4.22
N TYR A 28 -0.84 9.83 -3.53
CA TYR A 28 -0.41 8.49 -3.92
C TYR A 28 -1.62 7.67 -4.39
N ASN A 29 -1.52 7.10 -5.59
CA ASN A 29 -2.55 6.26 -6.19
C ASN A 29 -1.90 5.04 -6.86
N ASP A 30 -2.09 3.88 -6.27
CA ASP A 30 -1.49 2.64 -6.76
C ASP A 30 -2.24 2.00 -7.93
N ARG A 31 -3.52 2.32 -8.13
CA ARG A 31 -4.36 1.69 -9.16
C ARG A 31 -3.75 1.70 -10.57
N PRO A 32 -3.12 2.80 -11.04
CA PRO A 32 -2.45 2.79 -12.34
C PRO A 32 -1.24 1.86 -12.43
N SER A 33 -0.66 1.42 -11.30
CA SER A 33 0.53 0.55 -11.29
C SER A 33 0.28 -0.79 -11.98
N LEU A 34 -0.96 -1.27 -11.92
CA LEU A 34 -1.38 -2.57 -12.42
C LEU A 34 -2.12 -2.49 -13.76
N SER A 35 -2.49 -1.29 -14.20
CA SER A 35 -3.14 -1.07 -15.48
C SER A 35 -2.15 -0.71 -16.59
N PHE A 36 -2.53 -1.00 -17.83
CA PHE A 36 -1.83 -0.53 -19.01
C PHE A 36 -2.16 0.95 -19.24
N ASN A 37 -1.15 1.82 -19.21
CA ASN A 37 -1.36 3.22 -19.53
C ASN A 37 -1.09 3.47 -21.02
N LYS A 38 -2.16 3.55 -21.82
CA LYS A 38 -2.10 3.80 -23.26
C LYS A 38 -1.47 5.15 -23.63
N GLU A 39 -1.60 6.15 -22.77
CA GLU A 39 -1.01 7.48 -23.01
C GLU A 39 0.51 7.45 -22.87
N LEU A 40 1.03 6.73 -21.88
CA LEU A 40 2.47 6.51 -21.73
C LEU A 40 3.05 5.72 -22.90
N ASP A 41 2.28 4.79 -23.49
CA ASP A 41 2.68 4.01 -24.66
C ASP A 41 2.72 4.88 -25.93
N ARG A 42 1.70 5.70 -26.17
CA ARG A 42 1.64 6.62 -27.31
C ARG A 42 2.80 7.64 -27.33
N SER A 43 3.33 7.98 -26.17
CA SER A 43 4.49 8.85 -26.08
C SER A 43 5.84 8.13 -26.32
N GLY A 44 5.83 6.83 -26.60
CA GLY A 44 7.02 6.01 -26.88
C GLY A 44 7.94 5.81 -25.67
N ARG A 45 7.49 6.20 -24.46
CA ARG A 45 8.38 6.23 -23.30
C ARG A 45 8.51 4.93 -22.53
N LYS A 46 7.58 3.96 -22.66
CA LYS A 46 7.70 2.67 -21.95
C LYS A 46 6.99 1.53 -22.68
N THR A 47 7.75 0.49 -22.99
CA THR A 47 7.27 -0.74 -23.60
C THR A 47 6.49 -1.61 -22.60
N LEU A 48 5.68 -2.56 -23.08
CA LEU A 48 5.01 -3.58 -22.25
C LEU A 48 5.99 -4.30 -21.32
N LYS A 49 7.21 -4.58 -21.82
CA LYS A 49 8.27 -5.22 -21.03
C LYS A 49 8.69 -4.37 -19.83
N GLN A 50 8.88 -3.07 -20.02
CA GLN A 50 9.23 -2.15 -18.92
C GLN A 50 8.09 -1.97 -17.90
N GLN A 51 6.84 -2.07 -18.34
CA GLN A 51 5.70 -2.05 -17.42
C GLN A 51 5.59 -3.34 -16.61
N ALA A 52 5.83 -4.49 -17.24
CA ALA A 52 5.87 -5.78 -16.57
C ALA A 52 7.00 -5.83 -15.53
N GLU A 53 8.19 -5.34 -15.88
CA GLU A 53 9.32 -5.28 -14.94
C GLU A 53 9.04 -4.37 -13.74
N PHE A 54 8.40 -3.23 -13.95
CA PHE A 54 8.00 -2.36 -12.83
C PHE A 54 7.06 -3.07 -11.83
N ARG A 55 6.09 -3.84 -12.33
CA ARG A 55 5.19 -4.63 -11.47
C ARG A 55 5.93 -5.70 -10.69
N ARG A 56 6.89 -6.37 -11.34
CA ARG A 56 7.76 -7.36 -10.67
C ARG A 56 8.59 -6.72 -9.56
N VAL A 57 9.19 -5.54 -9.81
CA VAL A 57 9.95 -4.82 -8.79
C VAL A 57 9.09 -4.48 -7.58
N LEU A 58 7.86 -4.01 -7.80
CA LEU A 58 6.91 -3.73 -6.70
C LEU A 58 6.53 -5.03 -5.96
N GLY A 59 6.23 -6.09 -6.69
CA GLY A 59 5.91 -7.39 -6.10
C GLY A 59 7.07 -7.98 -5.28
N ARG A 60 8.29 -7.95 -5.83
CA ARG A 60 9.50 -8.36 -5.09
C ARG A 60 9.71 -7.55 -3.83
N GLY A 61 9.44 -6.22 -3.87
CA GLY A 61 9.52 -5.38 -2.68
C GLY A 61 8.53 -5.83 -1.60
N MET A 62 7.29 -6.15 -1.96
CA MET A 62 6.30 -6.68 -1.02
C MET A 62 6.68 -8.10 -0.55
N GLY A 63 7.09 -8.98 -1.48
CA GLY A 63 7.52 -10.33 -1.15
C GLY A 63 8.69 -10.34 -0.15
N ALA A 64 9.71 -9.50 -0.37
CA ALA A 64 10.82 -9.35 0.56
C ALA A 64 10.34 -8.92 1.96
N LYS A 65 9.35 -8.00 2.02
CA LYS A 65 8.79 -7.54 3.29
C LYS A 65 7.98 -8.62 4.02
N PHE A 66 7.30 -9.51 3.32
CA PHE A 66 6.66 -10.68 3.94
C PHE A 66 7.69 -11.65 4.53
N LEU A 67 8.83 -11.84 3.85
CA LEU A 67 9.92 -12.72 4.33
C LEU A 67 10.77 -12.10 5.46
N GLU A 68 10.69 -10.77 5.68
CA GLU A 68 11.36 -10.08 6.78
C GLU A 68 10.56 -10.08 8.10
N LEU A 69 9.33 -10.62 8.12
CA LEU A 69 8.51 -10.68 9.33
C LEU A 69 9.15 -11.55 10.40
N SER A 70 8.93 -11.18 11.66
CA SER A 70 9.46 -11.93 12.82
C SER A 70 8.76 -13.29 13.03
N VAL A 71 7.54 -13.41 12.47
CA VAL A 71 6.72 -14.63 12.49
C VAL A 71 6.52 -15.12 11.07
N GLU A 72 6.75 -16.41 10.84
CA GLU A 72 6.43 -17.06 9.57
C GLU A 72 4.91 -17.05 9.35
N ILE A 73 4.49 -16.66 8.16
CA ILE A 73 3.08 -16.60 7.78
C ILE A 73 2.75 -17.71 6.77
N ASP A 74 1.60 -18.36 6.96
CA ASP A 74 1.11 -19.40 6.05
C ASP A 74 0.52 -18.77 4.78
N HIS A 75 -0.12 -17.62 4.93
CA HIS A 75 -0.81 -16.94 3.83
C HIS A 75 -0.56 -15.44 3.80
N VAL A 76 -0.60 -14.89 2.59
CA VAL A 76 -0.78 -13.46 2.36
C VAL A 76 -2.23 -13.21 1.99
N PHE A 77 -2.85 -12.22 2.61
CA PHE A 77 -4.21 -11.79 2.31
C PHE A 77 -4.24 -10.41 1.66
N GLY A 78 -4.89 -10.30 0.51
CA GLY A 78 -5.15 -9.03 -0.17
C GLY A 78 -6.59 -8.59 -0.02
N LYS A 79 -6.81 -7.49 0.72
CA LYS A 79 -8.16 -6.93 0.84
C LYS A 79 -8.63 -6.28 -0.46
N ALA A 80 -9.89 -6.53 -0.84
CA ALA A 80 -10.50 -5.89 -2.00
C ALA A 80 -10.57 -4.34 -1.83
N GLN A 81 -10.30 -3.56 -2.88
CA GLN A 81 -9.97 -3.91 -4.26
C GLN A 81 -8.52 -3.58 -4.62
N ALA A 82 -7.95 -2.46 -4.14
CA ALA A 82 -6.65 -1.95 -4.58
C ALA A 82 -5.47 -2.83 -4.12
N ALA A 83 -5.60 -3.46 -2.96
CA ALA A 83 -4.56 -4.29 -2.37
C ALA A 83 -4.46 -5.70 -2.98
N THR A 84 -5.53 -6.22 -3.59
CA THR A 84 -5.60 -7.60 -4.09
C THR A 84 -4.43 -7.94 -5.02
N ALA A 85 -4.20 -7.14 -6.05
CA ALA A 85 -3.18 -7.46 -7.03
C ALA A 85 -1.73 -7.28 -6.52
N PRO A 86 -1.35 -6.18 -5.81
CA PRO A 86 0.00 -6.07 -5.26
C PRO A 86 0.31 -7.14 -4.21
N ALA A 87 -0.65 -7.51 -3.36
CA ALA A 87 -0.48 -8.57 -2.38
C ALA A 87 -0.29 -9.95 -3.05
N ALA A 88 -1.09 -10.27 -4.10
CA ALA A 88 -0.93 -11.50 -4.87
C ALA A 88 0.45 -11.61 -5.54
N ILE A 89 0.95 -10.54 -6.13
CA ILE A 89 2.28 -10.52 -6.74
C ILE A 89 3.35 -10.69 -5.64
N GLY A 90 3.19 -10.03 -4.48
CA GLY A 90 4.10 -10.18 -3.35
C GLY A 90 4.13 -11.60 -2.80
N ALA A 91 2.98 -12.23 -2.62
CA ALA A 91 2.85 -13.62 -2.19
C ALA A 91 3.55 -14.58 -3.17
N TYR A 92 3.31 -14.40 -4.47
CA TYR A 92 3.95 -15.20 -5.52
C TYR A 92 5.48 -15.06 -5.49
N GLU A 93 6.00 -13.84 -5.39
CA GLU A 93 7.47 -13.59 -5.35
C GLU A 93 8.11 -14.11 -4.04
N ALA A 94 7.34 -14.19 -2.95
CA ALA A 94 7.79 -14.78 -1.68
C ALA A 94 7.63 -16.31 -1.60
N GLY A 95 6.87 -16.92 -2.52
CA GLY A 95 6.52 -18.34 -2.46
C GLY A 95 5.53 -18.69 -1.35
N ILE A 96 4.70 -17.72 -0.92
CA ILE A 96 3.69 -17.87 0.13
C ILE A 96 2.30 -18.01 -0.50
N SER A 97 1.43 -18.80 0.11
CA SER A 97 0.04 -18.98 -0.32
C SER A 97 -0.73 -17.63 -0.31
N TYR A 98 -1.73 -17.49 -1.17
CA TYR A 98 -2.48 -16.25 -1.33
C TYR A 98 -3.98 -16.45 -1.12
N LEU A 99 -4.55 -15.63 -0.26
CA LEU A 99 -5.98 -15.53 0.00
C LEU A 99 -6.50 -14.16 -0.41
N TRP A 100 -7.77 -14.07 -0.82
CA TRP A 100 -8.39 -12.79 -1.16
C TRP A 100 -9.83 -12.69 -0.70
N GLU A 101 -10.28 -11.47 -0.44
CA GLU A 101 -11.65 -11.18 -0.06
C GLU A 101 -12.57 -11.29 -1.28
N ARG A 102 -13.62 -12.05 -1.15
CA ARG A 102 -14.71 -12.08 -2.11
C ARG A 102 -15.64 -10.89 -1.87
N VAL A 103 -15.81 -10.06 -2.88
CA VAL A 103 -16.84 -9.01 -2.86
C VAL A 103 -18.16 -9.66 -3.27
N ASP A 104 -19.09 -9.77 -2.33
CA ASP A 104 -20.41 -10.36 -2.59
C ASP A 104 -21.16 -9.54 -3.64
N GLU A 105 -21.63 -10.23 -4.67
CA GLU A 105 -22.69 -9.72 -5.55
C GLU A 105 -24.03 -10.04 -4.89
N PRO A 106 -24.90 -9.04 -4.63
CA PRO A 106 -26.11 -9.20 -3.80
C PRO A 106 -27.14 -10.21 -4.33
N ASN A 107 -26.95 -10.83 -5.48
CA ASN A 107 -27.90 -11.72 -6.13
C ASN A 107 -27.32 -13.09 -6.60
N LYS A 108 -26.16 -13.51 -6.08
CA LYS A 108 -25.60 -14.82 -6.42
C LYS A 108 -26.18 -15.93 -5.53
N ASN A 109 -27.00 -16.82 -6.11
CA ASN A 109 -27.53 -18.02 -5.45
C ASN A 109 -26.70 -19.29 -5.79
N TYR A 110 -25.47 -19.17 -6.28
CA TYR A 110 -24.61 -20.29 -6.67
C TYR A 110 -23.15 -20.08 -6.26
N GLY A 111 -22.44 -21.16 -6.00
CA GLY A 111 -21.04 -21.19 -5.62
C GLY A 111 -20.81 -21.16 -4.11
N SER A 112 -19.55 -21.08 -3.71
CA SER A 112 -19.16 -20.96 -2.29
C SER A 112 -19.60 -19.61 -1.74
N HIS A 113 -20.28 -19.62 -0.59
CA HIS A 113 -20.62 -18.41 0.17
C HIS A 113 -19.49 -17.98 1.12
N LYS A 114 -18.28 -18.51 0.95
CA LYS A 114 -17.11 -18.12 1.72
C LYS A 114 -16.75 -16.68 1.43
N LYS A 115 -16.50 -15.91 2.47
CA LYS A 115 -16.01 -14.52 2.36
C LYS A 115 -14.55 -14.44 1.91
N ILE A 116 -13.77 -15.49 2.19
CA ILE A 116 -12.37 -15.64 1.82
C ILE A 116 -12.25 -16.75 0.79
N GLU A 117 -11.59 -16.48 -0.30
CA GLU A 117 -11.23 -17.43 -1.34
C GLU A 117 -9.77 -17.86 -1.18
N GLY A 118 -9.48 -19.12 -1.52
CA GLY A 118 -8.23 -19.82 -1.32
C GLY A 118 -8.43 -21.04 -0.43
N ASP A 119 -7.36 -21.79 -0.26
CA ASP A 119 -7.34 -22.98 0.60
C ASP A 119 -6.66 -22.60 1.92
N TYR A 120 -7.33 -22.83 3.03
CA TYR A 120 -6.85 -22.50 4.37
C TYR A 120 -7.50 -23.36 5.45
N GLU A 121 -6.81 -23.50 6.57
CA GLU A 121 -7.29 -24.18 7.77
C GLU A 121 -7.43 -23.18 8.95
N GLU A 122 -8.30 -23.50 9.91
CA GLU A 122 -8.45 -22.71 11.12
C GLU A 122 -7.14 -22.69 11.93
N GLY A 123 -6.76 -21.53 12.43
CA GLY A 123 -5.54 -21.31 13.20
C GLY A 123 -4.32 -20.90 12.37
N GLU A 124 -4.38 -20.92 11.04
CA GLU A 124 -3.27 -20.50 10.20
C GLU A 124 -3.01 -19.00 10.29
N ILE A 125 -1.74 -18.64 10.12
CA ILE A 125 -1.19 -17.30 10.33
C ILE A 125 -1.19 -16.52 9.02
N VAL A 126 -1.72 -15.29 9.06
CA VAL A 126 -1.93 -14.47 7.85
C VAL A 126 -1.24 -13.12 7.96
N GLY A 127 -0.47 -12.76 6.93
CA GLY A 127 0.01 -11.40 6.70
C GLY A 127 -0.90 -10.64 5.72
N LEU A 128 -1.35 -9.45 6.08
CA LEU A 128 -2.13 -8.59 5.19
C LEU A 128 -1.19 -7.79 4.28
N GLY A 129 -1.50 -7.76 2.98
CA GLY A 129 -0.86 -6.86 2.02
C GLY A 129 -1.78 -5.71 1.62
N ASP A 130 -1.30 -4.45 1.65
CA ASP A 130 -2.08 -3.30 1.18
C ASP A 130 -1.23 -2.29 0.40
N ASP A 131 -1.88 -1.36 -0.28
CA ASP A 131 -1.22 -0.37 -1.14
C ASP A 131 -0.69 0.84 -0.35
N VAL A 132 -1.49 1.41 0.56
CA VAL A 132 -1.18 2.65 1.28
C VAL A 132 -1.76 2.64 2.68
N VAL A 133 -1.05 3.27 3.62
CA VAL A 133 -1.56 3.50 4.98
C VAL A 133 -1.62 4.99 5.30
N THR A 134 -2.70 5.40 6.00
CA THR A 134 -2.89 6.71 6.62
C THR A 134 -3.04 6.57 8.13
N ASP A 135 -4.20 6.09 8.60
CA ASP A 135 -4.55 5.92 10.02
C ASP A 135 -4.64 4.45 10.48
N GLY A 136 -4.37 3.50 9.60
CA GLY A 136 -4.42 2.06 9.88
C GLY A 136 -5.82 1.46 10.13
N LYS A 137 -6.85 2.28 10.35
CA LYS A 137 -8.18 1.82 10.75
C LYS A 137 -8.81 0.83 9.78
N SER A 138 -8.72 1.10 8.48
CA SER A 138 -9.27 0.22 7.44
C SER A 138 -8.59 -1.15 7.40
N LYS A 139 -7.33 -1.26 7.86
CA LYS A 139 -6.57 -2.52 7.95
C LYS A 139 -7.05 -3.34 9.14
N LYS A 140 -7.24 -2.68 10.29
CA LYS A 140 -7.85 -3.31 11.46
C LYS A 140 -9.26 -3.83 11.16
N GLU A 141 -10.11 -3.02 10.54
CA GLU A 141 -11.44 -3.46 10.13
C GLU A 141 -11.38 -4.59 9.09
N GLY A 142 -10.41 -4.53 8.18
CA GLY A 142 -10.19 -5.56 7.16
C GLY A 142 -9.67 -6.88 7.69
N SER A 143 -8.96 -6.89 8.82
CA SER A 143 -8.49 -8.12 9.43
C SER A 143 -9.60 -8.91 10.13
N GLN A 144 -10.71 -8.26 10.48
CA GLN A 144 -11.83 -8.94 11.17
C GLN A 144 -12.43 -10.07 10.34
N VAL A 145 -12.48 -9.94 9.01
CA VAL A 145 -13.00 -11.00 8.14
C VAL A 145 -12.15 -12.29 8.21
N LEU A 146 -10.85 -12.16 8.49
CA LEU A 146 -9.96 -13.30 8.70
C LEU A 146 -10.20 -13.97 10.05
N VAL A 147 -10.33 -13.15 11.10
CA VAL A 147 -10.68 -13.65 12.46
C VAL A 147 -12.03 -14.37 12.47
N ASP A 148 -13.01 -13.85 11.75
CA ASP A 148 -14.36 -14.44 11.66
C ASP A 148 -14.37 -15.86 11.04
N VAL A 149 -13.33 -16.22 10.30
CA VAL A 149 -13.15 -17.56 9.69
C VAL A 149 -12.07 -18.40 10.37
N GLY A 150 -11.61 -17.97 11.56
CA GLY A 150 -10.64 -18.71 12.39
C GLY A 150 -9.19 -18.51 12.03
N LEU A 151 -8.85 -17.59 11.12
CA LEU A 151 -7.48 -17.26 10.76
C LEU A 151 -6.87 -16.25 11.73
N GLN A 152 -5.52 -16.21 11.81
CA GLN A 152 -4.77 -15.35 12.72
C GLN A 152 -4.02 -14.25 11.96
N PRO A 153 -4.59 -13.05 11.77
CA PRO A 153 -3.88 -11.92 11.15
C PRO A 153 -2.85 -11.33 12.12
N VAL A 154 -1.55 -11.44 11.79
CA VAL A 154 -0.44 -11.03 12.66
C VAL A 154 0.34 -9.83 12.14
N SER A 155 0.29 -9.56 10.84
CA SER A 155 1.10 -8.50 10.23
C SER A 155 0.37 -7.73 9.14
N VAL A 156 0.89 -6.52 8.85
CA VAL A 156 0.44 -5.68 7.73
C VAL A 156 1.65 -5.17 6.96
N THR A 157 1.76 -5.57 5.71
CA THR A 157 2.80 -5.10 4.78
C THR A 157 2.21 -4.08 3.82
N ILE A 158 2.75 -2.87 3.84
CA ILE A 158 2.27 -1.73 3.06
C ILE A 158 3.23 -1.44 1.90
N LYS A 159 2.71 -1.16 0.72
CA LYS A 159 3.55 -0.74 -0.39
C LYS A 159 4.12 0.67 -0.19
N PHE A 160 3.28 1.61 0.26
CA PHE A 160 3.67 3.00 0.46
C PHE A 160 3.15 3.54 1.79
N ASP A 161 4.07 3.87 2.70
CA ASP A 161 3.75 4.59 3.94
C ASP A 161 3.70 6.10 3.67
N ARG A 162 2.57 6.72 4.01
CA ARG A 162 2.40 8.18 3.94
C ARG A 162 3.12 8.91 5.07
N GLU A 163 3.60 8.17 6.08
CA GLU A 163 4.27 8.70 7.27
C GLU A 163 3.38 9.65 8.11
N GLU A 164 2.07 9.37 8.07
CA GLU A 164 1.01 10.10 8.81
C GLU A 164 0.54 9.35 10.07
N GLY A 165 1.39 8.47 10.64
CA GLY A 165 1.12 7.72 11.87
C GLY A 165 0.42 6.38 11.68
N GLY A 166 0.18 5.97 10.45
CA GLY A 166 -0.52 4.72 10.16
C GLY A 166 0.22 3.47 10.60
N MET A 167 1.55 3.46 10.48
CA MET A 167 2.38 2.33 10.93
C MET A 167 2.30 2.15 12.44
N GLN A 168 2.44 3.24 13.20
CA GLN A 168 2.31 3.23 14.68
C GLN A 168 0.91 2.81 15.13
N ALA A 169 -0.12 3.22 14.39
CA ALA A 169 -1.49 2.79 14.68
C ALA A 169 -1.66 1.28 14.45
N LEU A 170 -1.07 0.70 13.39
CA LEU A 170 -1.09 -0.74 13.13
C LEU A 170 -0.37 -1.51 14.24
N GLU A 171 0.81 -1.06 14.68
CA GLU A 171 1.53 -1.63 15.82
C GLU A 171 0.70 -1.55 17.11
N GLY A 172 0.02 -0.41 17.34
CA GLY A 172 -0.91 -0.24 18.46
C GLY A 172 -2.14 -1.17 18.42
N TYR A 173 -2.48 -1.68 17.24
CA TYR A 173 -3.51 -2.74 17.08
C TYR A 173 -2.95 -4.16 17.23
N GLY A 174 -1.65 -4.31 17.46
CA GLY A 174 -0.98 -5.60 17.67
C GLY A 174 -0.44 -6.25 16.40
N PHE A 175 -0.38 -5.54 15.27
CA PHE A 175 0.23 -6.06 14.05
C PHE A 175 1.73 -5.76 14.01
N GLU A 176 2.51 -6.69 13.50
CA GLU A 176 3.83 -6.36 12.97
C GLU A 176 3.66 -5.59 11.66
N ALA A 177 4.07 -4.31 11.64
CA ALA A 177 3.86 -3.42 10.49
C ALA A 177 5.17 -3.12 9.77
N ASN A 178 5.20 -3.30 8.45
CA ASN A 178 6.33 -2.90 7.63
C ASN A 178 5.88 -2.26 6.31
N ALA A 179 6.78 -1.53 5.64
CA ALA A 179 6.50 -0.88 4.37
C ALA A 179 7.65 -1.07 3.38
N VAL A 180 7.30 -1.20 2.09
CA VAL A 180 8.30 -1.27 1.01
C VAL A 180 9.04 0.07 0.88
N THR A 181 8.31 1.17 0.98
CA THR A 181 8.88 2.53 0.96
C THR A 181 7.96 3.51 1.67
N GLY A 182 8.50 4.67 2.06
CA GLY A 182 7.75 5.77 2.66
C GLY A 182 7.97 7.10 1.92
N LEU A 183 7.25 8.11 2.38
CA LEU A 183 7.26 9.43 1.77
C LEU A 183 8.66 10.06 1.85
N THR A 184 9.33 10.05 3.00
CA THR A 184 10.68 10.61 3.21
C THR A 184 11.67 10.06 2.18
N LYS A 185 11.70 8.73 2.02
CA LYS A 185 12.58 8.08 1.04
C LYS A 185 12.23 8.43 -0.39
N ALA A 186 10.93 8.53 -0.70
CA ALA A 186 10.47 8.90 -2.04
C ALA A 186 10.85 10.35 -2.37
N VAL A 187 10.67 11.29 -1.45
CA VAL A 187 11.03 12.71 -1.59
C VAL A 187 12.54 12.87 -1.79
N GLY A 188 13.35 12.22 -0.95
CA GLY A 188 14.81 12.23 -1.08
C GLY A 188 15.27 11.82 -2.48
N TYR A 189 14.76 10.70 -2.95
CA TYR A 189 15.06 10.22 -4.30
C TYR A 189 14.61 11.18 -5.40
N LEU A 190 13.43 11.81 -5.28
CA LEU A 190 12.93 12.77 -6.27
C LEU A 190 13.78 14.05 -6.27
N LYS A 191 14.22 14.53 -5.10
CA LYS A 191 15.10 15.70 -4.95
C LYS A 191 16.47 15.45 -5.59
N GLU A 192 17.12 14.34 -5.26
CA GLU A 192 18.42 13.94 -5.84
C GLU A 192 18.38 13.86 -7.38
N ASN A 193 17.22 13.53 -7.95
CA ASN A 193 17.03 13.41 -9.40
C ASN A 193 16.40 14.67 -10.05
N GLY A 194 16.30 15.79 -9.33
CA GLY A 194 15.75 17.05 -9.85
C GLY A 194 14.29 16.96 -10.30
N ARG A 195 13.47 16.12 -9.64
CA ARG A 195 12.08 15.85 -10.00
C ARG A 195 11.06 16.53 -9.08
N ILE A 196 11.54 17.14 -8.02
CA ILE A 196 10.78 17.94 -7.05
C ILE A 196 11.63 19.14 -6.66
N ASP A 197 11.02 20.32 -6.54
CA ASP A 197 11.65 21.55 -6.09
C ASP A 197 11.56 21.78 -4.59
N ASP A 198 12.22 22.82 -4.11
CA ASP A 198 12.20 23.17 -2.69
C ASP A 198 10.82 23.64 -2.24
N GLU A 199 10.05 24.33 -3.09
CA GLU A 199 8.69 24.77 -2.77
C GLU A 199 7.76 23.59 -2.46
N ALA A 200 7.83 22.52 -3.24
CA ALA A 200 7.03 21.32 -2.98
C ALA A 200 7.48 20.61 -1.70
N ILE A 201 8.77 20.64 -1.37
CA ILE A 201 9.30 20.08 -0.10
C ILE A 201 8.81 20.92 1.09
N ASP A 202 8.85 22.25 1.00
CA ASP A 202 8.36 23.15 2.04
C ASP A 202 6.88 22.91 2.33
N LYS A 203 6.05 22.74 1.28
CA LYS A 203 4.63 22.37 1.43
C LYS A 203 4.43 21.03 2.13
N LEU A 204 5.31 20.06 1.92
CA LEU A 204 5.28 18.78 2.66
C LEU A 204 5.60 19.01 4.15
N HIS A 205 6.62 19.81 4.47
CA HIS A 205 6.95 20.13 5.86
C HIS A 205 5.80 20.85 6.57
N GLU A 206 5.22 21.89 5.95
CA GLU A 206 4.06 22.59 6.46
C GLU A 206 2.88 21.67 6.72
N TYR A 207 2.59 20.78 5.77
CA TYR A 207 1.52 19.79 5.91
C TYR A 207 1.76 18.83 7.08
N HIS A 208 2.96 18.26 7.20
CA HIS A 208 3.27 17.36 8.30
C HIS A 208 3.38 18.08 9.66
N GLN A 209 3.73 19.36 9.66
CA GLN A 209 3.65 20.20 10.86
C GLN A 209 2.19 20.39 11.29
N SER A 210 1.28 20.71 10.36
CA SER A 210 -0.14 20.84 10.68
C SER A 210 -0.74 19.53 11.24
N LEU A 211 -0.28 18.37 10.77
CA LEU A 211 -0.70 17.09 11.34
C LEU A 211 -0.27 16.94 12.80
N ARG A 212 0.95 17.39 13.16
CA ARG A 212 1.44 17.38 14.56
C ARG A 212 0.63 18.35 15.45
N GLU A 213 0.30 19.51 14.92
CA GLU A 213 -0.51 20.52 15.63
C GLU A 213 -1.93 20.01 15.89
N ASP A 214 -2.48 19.19 14.98
CA ASP A 214 -3.76 18.48 15.15
C ASP A 214 -3.65 17.24 16.06
N GLY A 215 -2.48 16.98 16.67
CA GLY A 215 -2.24 15.85 17.56
C GLY A 215 -2.02 14.52 16.86
N LEU A 216 -1.78 14.52 15.56
CA LEU A 216 -1.45 13.30 14.82
C LEU A 216 0.05 12.99 14.88
N VAL A 217 0.35 11.71 14.98
CA VAL A 217 1.74 11.23 14.84
C VAL A 217 2.13 11.30 13.37
N THR A 218 3.33 11.81 13.10
CA THR A 218 3.92 11.75 11.76
C THR A 218 5.41 11.47 11.87
N THR A 219 5.90 10.60 11.00
CA THR A 219 7.31 10.19 10.94
C THR A 219 8.07 10.82 9.77
N PHE A 220 7.40 11.64 8.97
CA PHE A 220 8.05 12.37 7.88
C PHE A 220 9.20 13.26 8.41
N ASN A 221 10.41 13.00 7.91
CA ASN A 221 11.64 13.66 8.36
C ASN A 221 12.64 13.77 7.20
N PHE A 222 12.29 14.52 6.15
CA PHE A 222 13.22 14.84 5.10
C PHE A 222 14.01 16.11 5.48
N GLN A 223 15.33 15.97 5.58
CA GLN A 223 16.25 17.08 5.75
C GLN A 223 17.05 17.18 4.45
N GLY A 224 16.73 18.17 3.63
CA GLY A 224 17.22 18.41 2.29
C GLY A 224 18.71 18.45 2.08
#